data_dca5cfee400fc706bfe74ab8dd4a5b0d
#
_entry.id   dca5cfee400fc706bfe74ab8dd4a5b0d
#
_cell.length_a   1.000
_cell.length_b   1.000
_cell.length_c   1.000
_cell.angle_alpha   90.00
_cell.angle_beta   90.00
_cell.angle_gamma   90.00
#
_symmetry.space_group_name_H-M   'P 1'
#
loop_
_entity.id
_entity.type
_entity.pdbx_description
1 polymer ?
#
loop_
_entity_poly.entity_id
_entity_poly.type
_entity_poly.pdbx_seq_one_letter_code
_entity_poly.pdbx_strand_id
1 'polypeptide(L)'
;MNRISLYSYDPKNWEQIVGEIASQGEKIKIFSSQELNAFNVIKKSLGEDKDANVTFLFDDMYFDFSMVMAGDGDRVDLWSGSLISVLAEFFNTFKGNISDKFFIVDKKYAKDIVNVLYYYFDEVKSLEKEFGIDKRTITNIVDIDDTTLTKLEEHLNKHLFGNSKFKIRLLQELKRFRLFNKLGERKIFSAFVCGPSGIGKTLTAKLLHDCLAPEESYIKINLGNYSDHSALSSLIGSPRGYIGSSKGELSGKINESKSTIILIDEFEKASQEVHNFFLELLADGRFTDSQGREYDLNKYIIIFTSNISENDFQTKISPELRSRFDLVYRMVLLNDEEKIAYAEYKINYFIEQVKKKLNVDISSEKIMEDIRQKILKLNNVRAITKEIEQRVAMYVEESGIK
;
A
#
# COMPACT_ATOMS: atom_id res chain seq x y z
N MET A 1 -30.35 22.11 5.24
CA MET A 1 -28.99 22.71 5.24
C MET A 1 -28.30 22.19 4.01
N ASN A 2 -27.90 23.05 3.09
CA ASN A 2 -27.06 22.62 1.96
C ASN A 2 -25.68 22.33 2.51
N ARG A 3 -25.26 21.08 2.46
CA ARG A 3 -23.89 20.67 2.78
C ARG A 3 -23.03 20.81 1.53
N ILE A 4 -21.72 20.88 1.71
CA ILE A 4 -20.74 21.17 0.68
C ILE A 4 -19.92 19.91 0.41
N SER A 5 -19.50 19.66 -0.83
CA SER A 5 -18.54 18.61 -1.13
C SER A 5 -17.12 19.08 -0.76
N LEU A 6 -16.36 18.20 -0.11
CA LEU A 6 -14.92 18.37 0.06
C LEU A 6 -14.21 17.63 -1.07
N TYR A 7 -13.33 18.31 -1.78
CA TYR A 7 -12.54 17.67 -2.82
C TYR A 7 -11.18 17.26 -2.29
N SER A 8 -10.82 16.01 -2.50
CA SER A 8 -9.50 15.47 -2.15
C SER A 8 -8.62 15.31 -3.37
N TYR A 9 -7.31 15.43 -3.19
CA TYR A 9 -6.32 15.17 -4.22
C TYR A 9 -5.15 14.34 -3.71
N ASP A 10 -4.46 13.62 -4.61
CA ASP A 10 -3.20 12.98 -4.34
C ASP A 10 -2.06 13.99 -4.58
N PRO A 11 -1.19 14.28 -3.60
CA PRO A 11 -0.06 15.19 -3.78
C PRO A 11 0.84 14.87 -4.99
N LYS A 12 0.87 13.61 -5.42
CA LYS A 12 1.63 13.19 -6.62
C LYS A 12 1.08 13.80 -7.92
N ASN A 13 -0.20 14.19 -7.94
CA ASN A 13 -0.87 14.78 -9.09
C ASN A 13 -0.98 16.31 -8.98
N TRP A 14 -0.36 16.91 -7.97
CA TRP A 14 -0.51 18.32 -7.65
C TRP A 14 -0.23 19.26 -8.82
N GLU A 15 0.89 19.07 -9.53
CA GLU A 15 1.25 19.91 -10.68
C GLU A 15 0.20 19.85 -11.80
N GLN A 16 -0.36 18.67 -12.06
CA GLN A 16 -1.42 18.49 -13.07
C GLN A 16 -2.73 19.16 -12.63
N ILE A 17 -3.09 19.02 -11.36
CA ILE A 17 -4.29 19.65 -10.78
C ILE A 17 -4.18 21.18 -10.86
N VAL A 18 -3.04 21.74 -10.48
CA VAL A 18 -2.77 23.19 -10.58
C VAL A 18 -2.90 23.65 -12.04
N GLY A 19 -2.36 22.88 -12.99
CA GLY A 19 -2.48 23.16 -14.42
C GLY A 19 -3.93 23.19 -14.89
N GLU A 20 -4.75 22.23 -14.47
CA GLU A 20 -6.18 22.15 -14.84
C GLU A 20 -6.99 23.33 -14.24
N ILE A 21 -6.78 23.63 -12.96
CA ILE A 21 -7.42 24.77 -12.29
C ILE A 21 -7.05 26.09 -12.98
N ALA A 22 -5.76 26.28 -13.27
CA ALA A 22 -5.30 27.49 -13.99
C ALA A 22 -5.85 27.58 -15.42
N SER A 23 -6.04 26.46 -16.12
CA SER A 23 -6.62 26.41 -17.46
C SER A 23 -8.08 26.88 -17.50
N GLN A 24 -8.80 26.74 -16.37
CA GLN A 24 -10.17 27.22 -16.19
C GLN A 24 -10.24 28.69 -15.74
N GLY A 25 -9.10 29.36 -15.58
CA GLY A 25 -9.01 30.73 -15.10
C GLY A 25 -9.13 30.88 -13.59
N GLU A 26 -9.20 29.76 -12.86
CA GLU A 26 -9.37 29.72 -11.41
C GLU A 26 -8.00 29.73 -10.69
N LYS A 27 -7.98 30.08 -9.41
CA LYS A 27 -6.76 30.18 -8.59
C LYS A 27 -6.85 29.28 -7.38
N ILE A 28 -5.70 28.95 -6.81
CA ILE A 28 -5.59 28.18 -5.56
C ILE A 28 -5.05 29.09 -4.48
N LYS A 29 -5.74 29.13 -3.33
CA LYS A 29 -5.27 29.74 -2.10
C LYS A 29 -4.95 28.63 -1.10
N ILE A 30 -3.68 28.49 -0.78
CA ILE A 30 -3.20 27.57 0.27
C ILE A 30 -3.28 28.32 1.61
N PHE A 31 -3.89 27.70 2.61
CA PHE A 31 -3.97 28.25 3.95
C PHE A 31 -2.96 27.57 4.88
N SER A 32 -2.21 28.38 5.62
CA SER A 32 -1.52 27.98 6.84
C SER A 32 -2.44 28.18 8.06
N SER A 33 -2.09 27.57 9.20
CA SER A 33 -2.83 27.76 10.46
C SER A 33 -2.86 29.23 10.90
N GLN A 34 -1.78 29.97 10.66
CA GLN A 34 -1.68 31.41 10.99
C GLN A 34 -2.59 32.26 10.11
N GLU A 35 -2.62 31.99 8.79
CA GLU A 35 -3.50 32.73 7.85
C GLU A 35 -4.98 32.48 8.12
N LEU A 36 -5.35 31.22 8.46
CA LEU A 36 -6.72 30.88 8.82
C LEU A 36 -7.18 31.58 10.09
N ASN A 37 -6.31 31.68 11.12
CA ASN A 37 -6.57 32.43 12.33
C ASN A 37 -6.70 33.95 12.05
N ALA A 38 -5.81 34.50 11.23
CA ALA A 38 -5.86 35.92 10.84
C ALA A 38 -7.14 36.23 10.07
N PHE A 39 -7.59 35.37 9.16
CA PHE A 39 -8.86 35.50 8.44
C PHE A 39 -10.04 35.60 9.40
N ASN A 40 -10.15 34.72 10.40
CA ASN A 40 -11.23 34.73 11.36
C ASN A 40 -11.21 35.95 12.27
N VAL A 41 -10.01 36.45 12.61
CA VAL A 41 -9.88 37.73 13.42
C VAL A 41 -10.35 38.92 12.57
N ILE A 42 -9.95 39.01 11.31
CA ILE A 42 -10.38 40.09 10.42
C ILE A 42 -11.89 40.06 10.22
N LYS A 43 -12.48 38.87 10.01
CA LYS A 43 -13.92 38.71 9.88
C LYS A 43 -14.67 39.24 11.13
N LYS A 44 -14.23 38.84 12.33
CA LYS A 44 -14.82 39.31 13.58
C LYS A 44 -14.77 40.83 13.70
N SER A 45 -13.72 41.49 13.19
CA SER A 45 -13.59 42.95 13.23
C SER A 45 -14.49 43.68 12.21
N LEU A 46 -14.95 42.97 11.15
CA LEU A 46 -15.76 43.58 10.08
C LEU A 46 -17.27 43.63 10.37
N GLY A 47 -17.77 42.82 11.32
CA GLY A 47 -19.19 42.72 11.69
C GLY A 47 -20.06 41.96 10.70
N GLU A 48 -21.29 41.58 11.14
CA GLU A 48 -22.18 40.64 10.41
C GLU A 48 -22.67 41.13 9.03
N ASP A 49 -22.75 42.45 8.80
CA ASP A 49 -23.28 43.01 7.53
C ASP A 49 -22.30 42.94 6.33
N LYS A 50 -21.11 42.43 6.48
CA LYS A 50 -20.08 42.41 5.43
C LYS A 50 -19.69 41.01 4.90
N ASP A 51 -20.43 39.99 5.24
CA ASP A 51 -20.17 38.62 4.76
C ASP A 51 -20.21 38.53 3.21
N ALA A 52 -21.09 39.27 2.59
CA ALA A 52 -21.17 39.36 1.11
C ALA A 52 -19.89 39.93 0.48
N ASN A 53 -19.24 40.89 1.09
CA ASN A 53 -18.01 41.50 0.56
C ASN A 53 -16.79 40.61 0.74
N VAL A 54 -16.76 39.79 1.78
CA VAL A 54 -15.67 38.80 1.98
C VAL A 54 -15.79 37.67 1.00
N THR A 55 -17.00 37.21 0.69
CA THR A 55 -17.26 36.14 -0.28
C THR A 55 -16.83 36.55 -1.71
N PHE A 56 -17.08 37.82 -2.09
CA PHE A 56 -16.73 38.39 -3.38
C PHE A 56 -15.22 38.47 -3.67
N LEU A 57 -14.40 38.54 -2.61
CA LEU A 57 -12.94 38.59 -2.74
C LEU A 57 -12.33 37.23 -3.09
N PHE A 58 -13.09 36.15 -2.98
CA PHE A 58 -12.63 34.78 -3.12
C PHE A 58 -13.40 34.00 -4.21
N ASP A 59 -14.18 34.69 -5.04
CA ASP A 59 -14.78 34.05 -6.23
C ASP A 59 -13.69 33.46 -7.12
N ASP A 60 -13.93 32.29 -7.67
CA ASP A 60 -13.02 31.55 -8.57
C ASP A 60 -11.72 31.10 -7.90
N MET A 61 -11.74 30.79 -6.61
CA MET A 61 -10.59 30.27 -5.86
C MET A 61 -10.86 28.90 -5.24
N TYR A 62 -9.86 28.03 -5.33
CA TYR A 62 -9.78 26.80 -4.57
C TYR A 62 -9.05 27.06 -3.25
N PHE A 63 -9.62 26.58 -2.15
CA PHE A 63 -9.04 26.70 -0.80
C PHE A 63 -8.41 25.40 -0.37
N ASP A 64 -7.07 25.36 -0.33
CA ASP A 64 -6.33 24.17 0.09
C ASP A 64 -6.00 24.24 1.59
N PHE A 65 -6.54 23.28 2.34
CA PHE A 65 -6.34 23.15 3.79
C PHE A 65 -5.26 22.11 4.16
N SER A 66 -4.53 21.56 3.20
CA SER A 66 -3.55 20.51 3.47
C SER A 66 -2.45 20.95 4.43
N MET A 67 -1.99 22.21 4.31
CA MET A 67 -0.99 22.77 5.24
C MET A 67 -1.56 23.00 6.64
N VAL A 68 -2.81 23.42 6.75
CA VAL A 68 -3.50 23.57 8.05
C VAL A 68 -3.58 22.22 8.77
N MET A 69 -3.82 21.14 8.01
CA MET A 69 -3.94 19.79 8.53
C MET A 69 -2.58 19.14 8.82
N ALA A 70 -1.53 19.57 8.12
CA ALA A 70 -0.16 19.04 8.35
C ALA A 70 0.47 19.56 9.65
N GLY A 71 0.06 20.74 10.13
CA GLY A 71 0.68 21.45 11.25
C GLY A 71 2.02 22.08 10.89
N ASP A 72 2.50 23.02 11.68
CA ASP A 72 3.78 23.71 11.48
C ASP A 72 4.98 22.87 12.01
N GLY A 73 5.07 21.57 11.67
CA GLY A 73 6.25 20.75 11.92
C GLY A 73 6.40 20.14 13.32
N ASP A 74 5.85 20.70 14.36
CA ASP A 74 5.71 20.11 15.68
C ASP A 74 4.29 19.57 15.84
N ARG A 75 4.15 18.31 16.27
CA ARG A 75 2.92 17.55 16.49
C ARG A 75 1.79 18.43 17.08
N VAL A 76 1.15 19.22 16.23
CA VAL A 76 -0.12 19.82 16.58
C VAL A 76 -1.10 18.68 16.63
N ASP A 77 -1.69 18.49 17.79
CA ASP A 77 -2.82 17.56 17.96
C ASP A 77 -3.89 18.05 16.96
N LEU A 78 -3.96 17.44 15.79
CA LEU A 78 -4.80 17.81 14.64
C LEU A 78 -6.28 18.00 15.03
N TRP A 79 -6.60 17.63 16.26
CA TRP A 79 -7.94 17.61 16.83
C TRP A 79 -8.04 18.48 18.09
N SER A 80 -7.13 19.43 18.28
CA SER A 80 -7.35 20.42 19.33
C SER A 80 -8.69 21.13 19.09
N GLY A 81 -9.50 21.26 20.10
CA GLY A 81 -10.80 21.91 20.00
C GLY A 81 -10.71 23.33 19.40
N SER A 82 -9.53 23.95 19.47
CA SER A 82 -9.23 25.27 18.87
C SER A 82 -9.20 25.20 17.33
N LEU A 83 -8.53 24.22 16.71
CA LEU A 83 -8.47 24.10 15.24
C LEU A 83 -9.84 23.77 14.65
N ILE A 84 -10.58 22.85 15.28
CA ILE A 84 -11.94 22.50 14.86
C ILE A 84 -12.85 23.74 14.90
N SER A 85 -12.77 24.54 15.98
CA SER A 85 -13.56 25.75 16.11
C SER A 85 -13.21 26.80 15.03
N VAL A 86 -11.93 26.96 14.72
CA VAL A 86 -11.43 27.88 13.69
C VAL A 86 -11.91 27.47 12.31
N LEU A 87 -11.81 26.17 11.96
CA LEU A 87 -12.32 25.64 10.70
C LEU A 87 -13.84 25.74 10.61
N ALA A 88 -14.57 25.44 11.68
CA ALA A 88 -16.02 25.55 11.72
C ALA A 88 -16.48 27.02 11.52
N GLU A 89 -15.79 27.99 12.12
CA GLU A 89 -16.06 29.40 11.93
C GLU A 89 -15.76 29.85 10.49
N PHE A 90 -14.66 29.36 9.90
CA PHE A 90 -14.34 29.61 8.49
C PHE A 90 -15.46 29.13 7.58
N PHE A 91 -15.86 27.83 7.70
CA PHE A 91 -16.93 27.27 6.87
C PHE A 91 -18.30 27.92 7.08
N ASN A 92 -18.61 28.39 8.29
CA ASN A 92 -19.83 29.16 8.54
C ASN A 92 -19.90 30.44 7.72
N THR A 93 -18.75 31.05 7.40
CA THR A 93 -18.69 32.29 6.61
C THR A 93 -19.17 32.05 5.17
N PHE A 94 -18.90 30.91 4.65
CA PHE A 94 -19.20 30.57 3.25
C PHE A 94 -20.50 29.76 3.09
N LYS A 95 -21.26 29.55 4.17
CA LYS A 95 -22.49 28.76 4.17
C LYS A 95 -23.58 29.45 3.37
N GLY A 96 -23.86 29.01 2.17
CA GLY A 96 -24.98 29.45 1.34
C GLY A 96 -24.62 30.07 -0.02
N ASN A 97 -23.36 30.44 -0.26
CA ASN A 97 -22.95 31.17 -1.46
C ASN A 97 -21.81 30.50 -2.27
N ILE A 98 -21.54 29.19 -2.06
CA ILE A 98 -20.34 28.57 -2.60
C ILE A 98 -20.66 27.51 -3.61
N SER A 99 -19.95 27.52 -4.75
CA SER A 99 -19.88 26.39 -5.67
C SER A 99 -19.17 25.21 -5.00
N ASP A 100 -19.56 23.99 -5.33
CA ASP A 100 -19.05 22.75 -4.73
C ASP A 100 -17.53 22.57 -4.82
N LYS A 101 -16.82 23.36 -5.62
CA LYS A 101 -15.41 23.17 -5.99
C LYS A 101 -14.40 23.93 -5.11
N PHE A 102 -14.83 24.65 -4.11
CA PHE A 102 -13.95 25.58 -3.38
C PHE A 102 -13.02 24.95 -2.35
N PHE A 103 -13.36 23.81 -1.75
CA PHE A 103 -12.61 23.25 -0.64
C PHE A 103 -11.87 22.00 -1.05
N ILE A 104 -10.54 22.07 -1.06
CA ILE A 104 -9.67 20.97 -1.44
C ILE A 104 -8.70 20.61 -0.30
N VAL A 105 -8.27 19.36 -0.28
CA VAL A 105 -7.33 18.86 0.72
C VAL A 105 -6.60 17.62 0.22
N ASP A 106 -5.37 17.41 0.70
CA ASP A 106 -4.66 16.14 0.52
C ASP A 106 -5.55 14.96 0.96
N LYS A 107 -5.69 13.96 0.11
CA LYS A 107 -6.56 12.79 0.32
C LYS A 107 -6.37 12.11 1.68
N LYS A 108 -5.17 12.17 2.27
CA LYS A 108 -4.88 11.57 3.59
C LYS A 108 -5.66 12.22 4.73
N TYR A 109 -6.05 13.51 4.60
CA TYR A 109 -6.81 14.24 5.61
C TYR A 109 -8.31 14.30 5.34
N ALA A 110 -8.75 14.03 4.10
CA ALA A 110 -10.11 14.28 3.64
C ALA A 110 -11.18 13.58 4.50
N LYS A 111 -11.00 12.30 4.81
CA LYS A 111 -11.94 11.53 5.64
C LYS A 111 -12.00 12.05 7.07
N ASP A 112 -10.87 12.47 7.61
CA ASP A 112 -10.79 12.98 8.97
C ASP A 112 -11.52 14.31 9.10
N ILE A 113 -11.38 15.20 8.11
CA ILE A 113 -12.12 16.48 8.05
C ILE A 113 -13.62 16.21 8.00
N VAL A 114 -14.10 15.37 7.11
CA VAL A 114 -15.54 15.08 6.99
C VAL A 114 -16.09 14.44 8.27
N ASN A 115 -15.35 13.55 8.92
CA ASN A 115 -15.78 12.93 10.17
C ASN A 115 -15.96 13.93 11.32
N VAL A 116 -15.11 14.97 11.39
CA VAL A 116 -15.14 15.94 12.47
C VAL A 116 -16.06 17.12 12.13
N LEU A 117 -16.10 17.50 10.86
CA LEU A 117 -16.90 18.61 10.36
C LEU A 117 -18.10 18.12 9.53
N TYR A 118 -18.71 16.98 9.94
CA TYR A 118 -19.81 16.33 9.25
C TYR A 118 -21.05 17.24 9.04
N TYR A 119 -21.19 18.31 9.80
CA TYR A 119 -22.26 19.29 9.59
C TYR A 119 -22.08 20.14 8.32
N TYR A 120 -20.84 20.22 7.79
CA TYR A 120 -20.52 21.07 6.66
C TYR A 120 -20.37 20.27 5.37
N PHE A 121 -19.93 19.01 5.45
CA PHE A 121 -19.62 18.18 4.31
C PHE A 121 -20.51 16.93 4.26
N ASP A 122 -21.02 16.60 3.06
CA ASP A 122 -21.77 15.36 2.81
C ASP A 122 -20.84 14.23 2.36
N GLU A 123 -19.92 14.55 1.47
CA GLU A 123 -19.08 13.57 0.79
C GLU A 123 -17.70 14.14 0.47
N VAL A 124 -16.77 13.19 0.20
CA VAL A 124 -15.47 13.51 -0.35
C VAL A 124 -15.47 13.12 -1.83
N LYS A 125 -15.23 14.09 -2.71
CA LYS A 125 -15.03 13.88 -4.14
C LYS A 125 -13.53 13.89 -4.47
N SER A 126 -13.12 13.28 -5.57
CA SER A 126 -11.73 13.33 -6.05
C SER A 126 -11.59 14.37 -7.15
N LEU A 127 -10.64 15.30 -6.99
CA LEU A 127 -10.29 16.26 -8.03
C LEU A 127 -9.73 15.57 -9.27
N GLU A 128 -8.98 14.48 -9.10
CA GLU A 128 -8.46 13.71 -10.21
C GLU A 128 -9.56 13.13 -11.10
N LYS A 129 -10.67 12.71 -10.48
CA LYS A 129 -11.84 12.24 -11.24
C LYS A 129 -12.56 13.38 -11.94
N GLU A 130 -12.71 14.52 -11.26
CA GLU A 130 -13.36 15.71 -11.80
C GLU A 130 -12.62 16.23 -13.05
N PHE A 131 -11.29 16.29 -12.98
CA PHE A 131 -10.46 16.76 -14.10
C PHE A 131 -10.05 15.65 -15.08
N GLY A 132 -10.48 14.40 -14.87
CA GLY A 132 -10.09 13.28 -15.72
C GLY A 132 -8.58 12.95 -15.67
N ILE A 133 -7.88 13.38 -14.60
CA ILE A 133 -6.45 13.15 -14.38
C ILE A 133 -6.22 11.71 -13.91
N ASP A 134 -7.14 11.16 -13.13
CA ASP A 134 -7.01 9.80 -12.59
C ASP A 134 -7.25 8.75 -13.68
N LYS A 135 -6.26 8.61 -14.55
CA LYS A 135 -6.20 7.52 -15.55
C LYS A 135 -5.73 6.20 -14.97
N ARG A 136 -5.36 6.17 -13.67
CA ARG A 136 -4.90 4.96 -13.00
C ARG A 136 -6.09 4.07 -12.69
N THR A 137 -6.31 3.09 -13.53
CA THR A 137 -7.21 1.97 -13.24
C THR A 137 -6.57 1.10 -12.16
N ILE A 138 -7.34 0.77 -11.11
CA ILE A 138 -6.94 -0.28 -10.17
C ILE A 138 -6.80 -1.57 -10.98
N THR A 139 -5.55 -1.97 -11.21
CA THR A 139 -5.28 -3.23 -11.90
C THR A 139 -5.35 -4.35 -10.88
N ASN A 140 -6.27 -5.27 -11.07
CA ASN A 140 -6.43 -6.45 -10.23
C ASN A 140 -6.48 -7.70 -11.11
N ILE A 141 -6.24 -8.85 -10.51
CA ILE A 141 -6.14 -10.13 -11.23
C ILE A 141 -7.43 -10.51 -11.97
N VAL A 142 -8.59 -10.01 -11.54
CA VAL A 142 -9.89 -10.38 -12.14
C VAL A 142 -10.11 -9.66 -13.47
N ASP A 143 -9.71 -8.39 -13.54
CA ASP A 143 -10.02 -7.50 -14.67
C ASP A 143 -8.93 -7.48 -15.75
N ILE A 144 -7.75 -8.06 -15.50
CA ILE A 144 -6.69 -8.14 -16.52
C ILE A 144 -7.10 -9.04 -17.68
N ASP A 145 -6.54 -8.77 -18.84
CA ASP A 145 -6.67 -9.61 -20.03
C ASP A 145 -5.77 -10.87 -19.96
N ASP A 146 -5.94 -11.77 -20.90
CA ASP A 146 -5.16 -13.00 -20.92
C ASP A 146 -3.69 -12.76 -21.33
N THR A 147 -3.40 -11.67 -22.05
CA THR A 147 -2.02 -11.29 -22.40
C THR A 147 -1.26 -10.83 -21.15
N THR A 148 -1.88 -10.06 -20.29
CA THR A 148 -1.31 -9.66 -18.99
C THR A 148 -1.14 -10.85 -18.06
N LEU A 149 -2.08 -11.81 -18.09
CA LEU A 149 -1.93 -13.05 -17.33
C LEU A 149 -0.75 -13.91 -17.80
N THR A 150 -0.50 -13.98 -19.11
CA THR A 150 0.68 -14.64 -19.68
C THR A 150 1.97 -13.95 -19.25
N LYS A 151 2.01 -12.61 -19.28
CA LYS A 151 3.16 -11.84 -18.77
C LYS A 151 3.42 -12.12 -17.28
N LEU A 152 2.36 -12.24 -16.48
CA LEU A 152 2.47 -12.61 -15.07
C LEU A 152 3.11 -13.98 -14.90
N GLU A 153 2.70 -14.97 -15.70
CA GLU A 153 3.27 -16.31 -15.70
C GLU A 153 4.76 -16.29 -16.09
N GLU A 154 5.12 -15.58 -17.15
CA GLU A 154 6.51 -15.39 -17.58
C GLU A 154 7.34 -14.70 -16.50
N HIS A 155 6.80 -13.65 -15.87
CA HIS A 155 7.45 -12.91 -14.79
C HIS A 155 7.72 -13.79 -13.57
N LEU A 156 6.75 -14.60 -13.15
CA LEU A 156 6.92 -15.56 -12.06
C LEU A 156 7.97 -16.63 -12.43
N ASN A 157 7.95 -17.16 -13.67
CA ASN A 157 8.89 -18.18 -14.10
C ASN A 157 10.33 -17.65 -14.19
N LYS A 158 10.51 -16.40 -14.59
CA LYS A 158 11.81 -15.75 -14.73
C LYS A 158 12.46 -15.41 -13.39
N HIS A 159 11.68 -15.00 -12.39
CA HIS A 159 12.21 -14.42 -11.16
C HIS A 159 12.04 -15.30 -9.91
N LEU A 160 11.13 -16.30 -9.93
CA LEU A 160 10.96 -17.26 -8.85
C LEU A 160 11.58 -18.59 -9.24
N PHE A 161 12.76 -18.87 -8.72
CA PHE A 161 13.50 -20.10 -9.00
C PHE A 161 12.97 -21.30 -8.20
N GLY A 162 12.99 -22.47 -8.82
CA GLY A 162 12.46 -23.68 -8.23
C GLY A 162 10.94 -23.69 -8.05
N ASN A 163 10.48 -24.69 -7.29
CA ASN A 163 9.07 -24.84 -6.92
C ASN A 163 8.08 -24.76 -8.11
N SER A 164 8.41 -25.36 -9.26
CA SER A 164 7.62 -25.27 -10.49
C SER A 164 6.17 -25.72 -10.30
N LYS A 165 5.92 -26.75 -9.48
CA LYS A 165 4.56 -27.20 -9.14
C LYS A 165 3.76 -26.13 -8.40
N PHE A 166 4.42 -25.33 -7.55
CA PHE A 166 3.78 -24.20 -6.87
C PHE A 166 3.30 -23.15 -7.87
N LYS A 167 4.19 -22.76 -8.80
CA LYS A 167 3.86 -21.74 -9.82
C LYS A 167 2.65 -22.16 -10.67
N ILE A 168 2.66 -23.40 -11.15
CA ILE A 168 1.54 -23.96 -11.93
C ILE A 168 0.25 -23.92 -11.12
N ARG A 169 0.29 -24.40 -9.87
CA ARG A 169 -0.90 -24.46 -9.02
C ARG A 169 -1.40 -23.06 -8.63
N LEU A 170 -0.51 -22.12 -8.33
CA LEU A 170 -0.87 -20.73 -8.06
C LEU A 170 -1.62 -20.12 -9.25
N LEU A 171 -1.12 -20.28 -10.47
CA LEU A 171 -1.74 -19.75 -11.68
C LEU A 171 -3.11 -20.40 -11.96
N GLN A 172 -3.23 -21.71 -11.73
CA GLN A 172 -4.51 -22.43 -11.86
C GLN A 172 -5.55 -21.89 -10.87
N GLU A 173 -5.17 -21.69 -9.61
CA GLU A 173 -6.07 -21.17 -8.60
C GLU A 173 -6.42 -19.68 -8.85
N LEU A 174 -5.49 -18.86 -9.35
CA LEU A 174 -5.77 -17.50 -9.77
C LEU A 174 -6.75 -17.45 -10.95
N LYS A 175 -6.61 -18.33 -11.95
CA LYS A 175 -7.59 -18.47 -13.05
C LYS A 175 -8.97 -18.88 -12.52
N ARG A 176 -9.03 -19.81 -11.58
CA ARG A 176 -10.26 -20.22 -10.91
C ARG A 176 -10.89 -19.07 -10.12
N PHE A 177 -10.09 -18.32 -9.36
CA PHE A 177 -10.56 -17.15 -8.63
C PHE A 177 -11.16 -16.09 -9.56
N ARG A 178 -10.51 -15.77 -10.69
CA ARG A 178 -11.06 -14.82 -11.70
C ARG A 178 -12.47 -15.21 -12.13
N LEU A 179 -12.69 -16.49 -12.42
CA LEU A 179 -14.00 -16.99 -12.83
C LEU A 179 -15.05 -16.83 -11.72
N PHE A 180 -14.76 -17.34 -10.53
CA PHE A 180 -15.73 -17.34 -9.41
C PHE A 180 -15.96 -15.95 -8.83
N ASN A 181 -15.00 -15.03 -8.89
CA ASN A 181 -15.23 -13.63 -8.54
C ASN A 181 -16.22 -12.96 -9.51
N LYS A 182 -16.09 -13.19 -10.82
CA LYS A 182 -17.04 -12.67 -11.82
C LYS A 182 -18.45 -13.24 -11.64
N LEU A 183 -18.59 -14.44 -11.08
CA LEU A 183 -19.86 -15.06 -10.71
C LEU A 183 -20.42 -14.53 -9.37
N GLY A 184 -19.66 -13.70 -8.65
CA GLY A 184 -20.08 -13.17 -7.34
C GLY A 184 -19.87 -14.11 -6.15
N GLU A 185 -19.26 -15.31 -6.38
CA GLU A 185 -19.12 -16.36 -5.37
C GLU A 185 -17.88 -16.17 -4.48
N ARG A 186 -16.82 -15.53 -4.98
CA ARG A 186 -15.56 -15.32 -4.25
C ARG A 186 -15.12 -13.88 -4.35
N LYS A 187 -14.96 -13.21 -3.21
CA LYS A 187 -14.51 -11.82 -3.17
C LYS A 187 -13.00 -11.66 -3.18
N ILE A 188 -12.27 -12.53 -2.47
CA ILE A 188 -10.83 -12.48 -2.32
C ILE A 188 -10.19 -13.81 -2.71
N PHE A 189 -8.90 -13.75 -3.04
CA PHE A 189 -8.05 -14.94 -3.16
C PHE A 189 -7.06 -14.97 -2.00
N SER A 190 -6.91 -16.12 -1.35
CA SER A 190 -6.02 -16.33 -0.23
C SER A 190 -5.08 -17.52 -0.46
N ALA A 191 -3.78 -17.28 -0.30
CA ALA A 191 -2.79 -18.35 -0.36
C ALA A 191 -1.92 -18.39 0.89
N PHE A 192 -1.81 -19.56 1.50
CA PHE A 192 -0.89 -19.83 2.60
C PHE A 192 0.34 -20.57 2.09
N VAL A 193 1.51 -19.91 2.13
CA VAL A 193 2.76 -20.43 1.60
C VAL A 193 3.75 -20.64 2.73
N CYS A 194 4.03 -21.89 3.08
CA CYS A 194 4.97 -22.25 4.14
C CYS A 194 6.25 -22.90 3.61
N GLY A 195 7.24 -23.09 4.49
CA GLY A 195 8.49 -23.76 4.17
C GLY A 195 9.73 -23.02 4.70
N PRO A 196 10.93 -23.51 4.45
CA PRO A 196 12.18 -22.95 4.96
C PRO A 196 12.37 -21.47 4.63
N SER A 197 13.19 -20.77 5.39
CA SER A 197 13.52 -19.35 5.12
C SER A 197 14.36 -19.21 3.85
N GLY A 198 14.15 -18.11 3.10
CA GLY A 198 14.98 -17.76 1.95
C GLY A 198 14.75 -18.57 0.68
N ILE A 199 13.54 -19.12 0.47
CA ILE A 199 13.17 -19.91 -0.72
C ILE A 199 12.19 -19.21 -1.67
N GLY A 200 11.86 -17.92 -1.41
CA GLY A 200 11.02 -17.13 -2.31
C GLY A 200 9.57 -16.93 -1.89
N LYS A 201 9.14 -17.35 -0.67
CA LYS A 201 7.75 -17.15 -0.20
C LYS A 201 7.27 -15.71 -0.31
N THR A 202 7.97 -14.80 0.34
CA THR A 202 7.68 -13.35 0.34
C THR A 202 7.85 -12.75 -1.06
N LEU A 203 8.78 -13.28 -1.86
CA LEU A 203 9.02 -12.85 -3.23
C LEU A 203 7.79 -13.08 -4.12
N THR A 204 7.03 -14.15 -3.90
CA THR A 204 5.82 -14.46 -4.67
C THR A 204 4.83 -13.29 -4.67
N ALA A 205 4.50 -12.76 -3.49
CA ALA A 205 3.58 -11.62 -3.39
C ALA A 205 4.16 -10.35 -4.04
N LYS A 206 5.47 -10.13 -3.89
CA LYS A 206 6.15 -9.01 -4.53
C LYS A 206 6.08 -9.11 -6.07
N LEU A 207 6.34 -10.29 -6.65
CA LEU A 207 6.26 -10.48 -8.10
C LEU A 207 4.85 -10.28 -8.66
N LEU A 208 3.82 -10.71 -7.91
CA LEU A 208 2.43 -10.40 -8.26
C LEU A 208 2.16 -8.89 -8.25
N HIS A 209 2.64 -8.20 -7.20
CA HIS A 209 2.52 -6.75 -7.10
C HIS A 209 3.26 -6.02 -8.22
N ASP A 210 4.54 -6.37 -8.47
CA ASP A 210 5.37 -5.73 -9.49
C ASP A 210 4.79 -5.89 -10.91
N CYS A 211 4.01 -6.95 -11.15
CA CYS A 211 3.32 -7.17 -12.42
C CYS A 211 1.97 -6.43 -12.52
N LEU A 212 1.20 -6.38 -11.43
CA LEU A 212 -0.17 -5.87 -11.46
C LEU A 212 -0.28 -4.39 -11.04
N ALA A 213 0.61 -3.92 -10.18
CA ALA A 213 0.54 -2.56 -9.62
C ALA A 213 1.94 -1.97 -9.34
N PRO A 214 2.87 -1.93 -10.33
CA PRO A 214 4.27 -1.54 -10.12
C PRO A 214 4.44 -0.09 -9.62
N GLU A 215 3.50 0.79 -9.95
CA GLU A 215 3.54 2.21 -9.56
C GLU A 215 2.94 2.47 -8.17
N GLU A 216 2.34 1.45 -7.56
CA GLU A 216 1.68 1.58 -6.27
C GLU A 216 2.60 1.15 -5.11
N SER A 217 2.31 1.66 -3.91
CA SER A 217 3.01 1.22 -2.70
C SER A 217 2.67 -0.24 -2.39
N TYR A 218 3.69 -1.05 -2.12
CA TYR A 218 3.52 -2.46 -1.80
C TYR A 218 2.94 -2.65 -0.40
N ILE A 219 1.79 -3.33 -0.30
CA ILE A 219 1.11 -3.60 0.97
C ILE A 219 1.73 -4.85 1.61
N LYS A 220 2.62 -4.63 2.56
CA LYS A 220 3.25 -5.71 3.34
C LYS A 220 3.05 -5.46 4.83
N ILE A 221 2.55 -6.49 5.53
CA ILE A 221 2.42 -6.54 7.00
C ILE A 221 3.32 -7.66 7.51
N ASN A 222 4.19 -7.37 8.48
CA ASN A 222 5.02 -8.38 9.13
C ASN A 222 4.48 -8.65 10.53
N LEU A 223 3.88 -9.82 10.73
CA LEU A 223 3.27 -10.21 11.99
C LEU A 223 4.29 -10.64 13.06
N GLY A 224 5.58 -10.64 12.75
CA GLY A 224 6.63 -10.86 13.75
C GLY A 224 6.59 -9.90 14.94
N ASN A 225 6.00 -8.71 14.74
CA ASN A 225 5.84 -7.68 15.77
C ASN A 225 4.43 -7.67 16.41
N TYR A 226 3.57 -8.63 16.10
CA TYR A 226 2.15 -8.67 16.45
C TYR A 226 1.82 -9.89 17.33
N SER A 227 2.66 -10.15 18.33
CA SER A 227 2.53 -11.33 19.21
C SER A 227 1.88 -11.05 20.56
N ASP A 228 1.62 -9.79 20.90
CA ASP A 228 1.04 -9.35 22.17
C ASP A 228 -0.44 -8.97 22.05
N HIS A 229 -1.07 -8.64 23.19
CA HIS A 229 -2.49 -8.25 23.26
C HIS A 229 -2.81 -6.92 22.53
N SER A 230 -1.81 -6.10 22.20
CA SER A 230 -1.99 -4.88 21.41
C SER A 230 -1.91 -5.11 19.89
N ALA A 231 -1.63 -6.35 19.48
CA ALA A 231 -1.40 -6.72 18.09
C ALA A 231 -2.55 -6.33 17.14
N LEU A 232 -3.78 -6.64 17.53
CA LEU A 232 -4.95 -6.31 16.72
C LEU A 232 -5.13 -4.79 16.60
N SER A 233 -4.96 -4.04 17.71
CA SER A 233 -5.05 -2.57 17.68
C SER A 233 -3.96 -1.95 16.80
N SER A 234 -2.78 -2.51 16.77
CA SER A 234 -1.71 -2.06 15.88
C SER A 234 -2.04 -2.35 14.41
N LEU A 235 -2.77 -3.43 14.13
CA LEU A 235 -3.12 -3.85 12.78
C LEU A 235 -4.27 -3.03 12.19
N ILE A 236 -5.36 -2.81 12.96
CA ILE A 236 -6.59 -2.16 12.50
C ILE A 236 -6.92 -0.86 13.23
N GLY A 237 -6.01 -0.36 14.07
CA GLY A 237 -6.15 0.88 14.83
C GLY A 237 -6.74 0.66 16.23
N SER A 238 -6.64 1.68 17.06
CA SER A 238 -7.24 1.69 18.40
C SER A 238 -8.58 2.43 18.41
N PRO A 239 -9.53 2.06 19.31
CA PRO A 239 -10.78 2.76 19.46
C PRO A 239 -10.59 4.26 19.80
N ARG A 240 -11.55 5.10 19.43
CA ARG A 240 -11.51 6.52 19.71
C ARG A 240 -11.45 6.77 21.22
N GLY A 241 -10.63 7.75 21.63
CA GLY A 241 -10.50 8.17 23.04
C GLY A 241 -9.32 7.54 23.78
N TYR A 242 -8.59 6.60 23.19
CA TYR A 242 -7.32 6.14 23.74
C TYR A 242 -6.18 7.08 23.35
N ILE A 243 -5.31 7.42 24.30
CA ILE A 243 -4.09 8.20 24.05
C ILE A 243 -3.22 7.40 23.09
N GLY A 244 -2.91 7.96 21.91
CA GLY A 244 -2.17 7.24 20.86
C GLY A 244 -3.08 6.45 19.90
N SER A 245 -4.38 6.78 19.76
CA SER A 245 -5.27 6.20 18.77
C SER A 245 -4.72 6.44 17.34
N SER A 246 -3.82 5.57 16.92
CA SER A 246 -3.21 5.62 15.59
C SER A 246 -4.06 4.85 14.57
N LYS A 247 -3.93 5.22 13.30
CA LYS A 247 -4.43 4.39 12.19
C LYS A 247 -3.76 3.02 12.28
N GLY A 248 -4.50 1.94 12.09
CA GLY A 248 -3.92 0.61 11.99
C GLY A 248 -2.98 0.48 10.79
N GLU A 249 -1.95 -0.34 10.89
CA GLU A 249 -0.98 -0.51 9.81
C GLU A 249 -1.63 -1.05 8.53
N LEU A 250 -2.53 -2.05 8.65
CA LEU A 250 -3.24 -2.63 7.50
C LEU A 250 -4.20 -1.60 6.88
N SER A 251 -5.06 -0.98 7.69
CA SER A 251 -6.01 0.02 7.21
C SER A 251 -5.32 1.25 6.62
N GLY A 252 -4.20 1.68 7.21
CA GLY A 252 -3.37 2.77 6.70
C GLY A 252 -2.81 2.45 5.31
N LYS A 253 -2.14 1.31 5.15
CA LYS A 253 -1.52 0.90 3.88
C LYS A 253 -2.55 0.66 2.77
N ILE A 254 -3.72 0.11 3.08
CA ILE A 254 -4.81 -0.04 2.10
C ILE A 254 -5.32 1.33 1.62
N ASN A 255 -5.42 2.31 2.52
CA ASN A 255 -5.83 3.67 2.13
C ASN A 255 -4.78 4.41 1.28
N GLU A 256 -3.49 4.10 1.46
CA GLU A 256 -2.36 4.75 0.79
C GLU A 256 -1.99 4.11 -0.54
N SER A 257 -2.51 2.92 -0.85
CA SER A 257 -2.16 2.17 -2.05
C SER A 257 -3.40 1.69 -2.81
N LYS A 258 -3.32 1.71 -4.13
CA LYS A 258 -4.31 1.07 -5.02
C LYS A 258 -3.91 -0.37 -5.39
N SER A 259 -2.81 -0.90 -4.82
CA SER A 259 -2.45 -2.31 -4.99
C SER A 259 -3.52 -3.22 -4.40
N THR A 260 -3.89 -4.24 -5.15
CA THR A 260 -4.80 -5.30 -4.68
C THR A 260 -4.04 -6.51 -4.15
N ILE A 261 -2.72 -6.40 -3.95
CA ILE A 261 -1.87 -7.47 -3.44
C ILE A 261 -1.45 -7.14 -2.01
N ILE A 262 -1.79 -8.02 -1.08
CA ILE A 262 -1.40 -7.91 0.33
C ILE A 262 -0.51 -9.09 0.70
N LEU A 263 0.65 -8.81 1.29
CA LEU A 263 1.50 -9.80 1.93
C LEU A 263 1.34 -9.73 3.44
N ILE A 264 1.00 -10.84 4.04
CA ILE A 264 1.02 -11.07 5.48
C ILE A 264 2.18 -12.03 5.79
N ASP A 265 3.28 -11.47 6.28
CA ASP A 265 4.53 -12.20 6.51
C ASP A 265 4.62 -12.69 7.97
N GLU A 266 5.25 -13.86 8.18
CA GLU A 266 5.44 -14.48 9.49
C GLU A 266 4.13 -14.75 10.26
N PHE A 267 3.12 -15.23 9.56
CA PHE A 267 1.76 -15.43 10.08
C PHE A 267 1.69 -16.32 11.34
N GLU A 268 2.61 -17.27 11.47
CA GLU A 268 2.71 -18.16 12.65
C GLU A 268 3.04 -17.44 13.97
N LYS A 269 3.47 -16.20 13.91
CA LYS A 269 3.83 -15.41 15.10
C LYS A 269 2.70 -14.54 15.63
N ALA A 270 1.61 -14.46 14.87
CA ALA A 270 0.46 -13.66 15.25
C ALA A 270 -0.26 -14.18 16.49
N SER A 271 -0.86 -13.27 17.24
CA SER A 271 -1.74 -13.61 18.36
C SER A 271 -3.04 -14.30 17.88
N GLN A 272 -3.75 -14.94 18.80
CA GLN A 272 -5.02 -15.59 18.49
C GLN A 272 -6.08 -14.58 18.01
N GLU A 273 -6.08 -13.36 18.55
CA GLU A 273 -6.99 -12.30 18.13
C GLU A 273 -6.75 -11.90 16.66
N VAL A 274 -5.49 -11.85 16.23
CA VAL A 274 -5.14 -11.59 14.82
C VAL A 274 -5.55 -12.76 13.92
N HIS A 275 -5.39 -14.01 14.37
CA HIS A 275 -5.90 -15.17 13.61
C HIS A 275 -7.43 -15.11 13.43
N ASN A 276 -8.17 -14.76 14.50
CA ASN A 276 -9.63 -14.60 14.44
C ASN A 276 -10.04 -13.46 13.50
N PHE A 277 -9.32 -12.33 13.53
CA PHE A 277 -9.54 -11.25 12.58
C PHE A 277 -9.39 -11.71 11.12
N PHE A 278 -8.33 -12.45 10.80
CA PHE A 278 -8.16 -12.98 9.44
C PHE A 278 -9.19 -14.06 9.09
N LEU A 279 -9.67 -14.84 10.05
CA LEU A 279 -10.76 -15.79 9.82
C LEU A 279 -12.02 -15.08 9.31
N GLU A 280 -12.42 -13.98 9.95
CA GLU A 280 -13.56 -13.15 9.53
C GLU A 280 -13.31 -12.46 8.19
N LEU A 281 -12.14 -11.83 8.03
CA LEU A 281 -11.78 -11.17 6.79
C LEU A 281 -11.80 -12.12 5.59
N LEU A 282 -11.26 -13.33 5.74
CA LEU A 282 -11.25 -14.34 4.67
C LEU A 282 -12.66 -14.90 4.37
N ALA A 283 -13.56 -14.89 5.35
CA ALA A 283 -14.94 -15.32 5.15
C ALA A 283 -15.75 -14.29 4.35
N ASP A 284 -15.64 -13.02 4.71
CA ASP A 284 -16.52 -11.95 4.22
C ASP A 284 -15.90 -11.11 3.09
N GLY A 285 -14.58 -11.18 2.90
CA GLY A 285 -13.85 -10.35 1.95
C GLY A 285 -13.83 -8.87 2.33
N ARG A 286 -14.11 -8.55 3.60
CA ARG A 286 -14.15 -7.19 4.14
C ARG A 286 -13.81 -7.19 5.62
N PHE A 287 -13.45 -6.02 6.16
CA PHE A 287 -13.28 -5.83 7.60
C PHE A 287 -13.66 -4.41 8.00
N THR A 288 -13.90 -4.22 9.29
CA THR A 288 -14.12 -2.89 9.88
C THR A 288 -12.97 -2.57 10.80
N ASP A 289 -12.37 -1.38 10.66
CA ASP A 289 -11.32 -0.94 11.59
C ASP A 289 -11.90 -0.50 12.94
N SER A 290 -11.02 -0.28 13.92
CA SER A 290 -11.43 0.14 15.27
C SER A 290 -12.09 1.53 15.32
N GLN A 291 -12.10 2.27 14.23
CA GLN A 291 -12.78 3.57 14.10
C GLN A 291 -14.16 3.45 13.42
N GLY A 292 -14.58 2.22 13.09
CA GLY A 292 -15.86 1.93 12.44
C GLY A 292 -15.84 2.14 10.91
N ARG A 293 -14.67 2.20 10.27
CA ARG A 293 -14.56 2.29 8.81
C ARG A 293 -14.54 0.90 8.19
N GLU A 294 -15.36 0.68 7.21
CA GLU A 294 -15.45 -0.58 6.47
C GLU A 294 -14.47 -0.56 5.27
N TYR A 295 -13.77 -1.68 5.07
CA TYR A 295 -12.83 -1.91 3.97
C TYR A 295 -13.31 -3.12 3.17
N ASP A 296 -13.73 -2.91 1.93
CA ASP A 296 -14.07 -3.98 0.99
C ASP A 296 -12.81 -4.39 0.22
N LEU A 297 -12.40 -5.65 0.36
CA LEU A 297 -11.25 -6.24 -0.31
C LEU A 297 -11.64 -7.09 -1.53
N ASN A 298 -12.80 -6.80 -2.15
CA ASN A 298 -13.19 -7.51 -3.36
C ASN A 298 -12.08 -7.41 -4.44
N LYS A 299 -11.74 -8.55 -5.07
CA LYS A 299 -10.68 -8.73 -6.06
C LYS A 299 -9.26 -8.68 -5.53
N TYR A 300 -9.06 -8.63 -4.21
CA TYR A 300 -7.73 -8.68 -3.61
C TYR A 300 -7.14 -10.09 -3.61
N ILE A 301 -5.80 -10.14 -3.65
CA ILE A 301 -4.98 -11.32 -3.41
C ILE A 301 -4.26 -11.14 -2.09
N ILE A 302 -4.43 -12.07 -1.16
CA ILE A 302 -3.75 -12.04 0.15
C ILE A 302 -2.83 -13.26 0.23
N ILE A 303 -1.52 -13.01 0.30
CA ILE A 303 -0.51 -14.06 0.45
C ILE A 303 -0.03 -14.07 1.89
N PHE A 304 -0.26 -15.19 2.56
CA PHE A 304 0.25 -15.46 3.89
C PHE A 304 1.53 -16.27 3.77
N THR A 305 2.58 -15.86 4.46
CA THR A 305 3.84 -16.61 4.50
C THR A 305 4.17 -17.07 5.91
N SER A 306 4.82 -18.22 6.01
CA SER A 306 5.19 -18.82 7.29
C SER A 306 6.45 -19.68 7.14
N ASN A 307 7.21 -19.80 8.25
CA ASN A 307 8.38 -20.66 8.33
C ASN A 307 8.09 -22.02 9.03
N ILE A 308 6.82 -22.28 9.34
CA ILE A 308 6.42 -23.50 10.06
C ILE A 308 6.54 -24.76 9.21
N SER A 309 6.69 -25.88 9.91
CA SER A 309 6.58 -27.21 9.30
C SER A 309 5.11 -27.57 8.99
N GLU A 310 4.90 -28.65 8.27
CA GLU A 310 3.55 -29.16 8.01
C GLU A 310 2.81 -29.57 9.28
N ASN A 311 3.53 -30.21 10.23
CA ASN A 311 2.95 -30.59 11.51
C ASN A 311 2.57 -29.37 12.34
N ASP A 312 3.41 -28.32 12.37
CA ASP A 312 3.10 -27.07 13.05
C ASP A 312 1.93 -26.34 12.40
N PHE A 313 1.76 -26.42 11.08
CA PHE A 313 0.61 -25.87 10.41
C PHE A 313 -0.70 -26.48 10.91
N GLN A 314 -0.70 -27.79 11.12
CA GLN A 314 -1.87 -28.52 11.65
C GLN A 314 -2.20 -28.15 13.10
N THR A 315 -1.21 -27.76 13.89
CA THR A 315 -1.36 -27.49 15.34
C THR A 315 -1.55 -26.00 15.66
N LYS A 316 -0.85 -25.11 14.93
CA LYS A 316 -0.86 -23.66 15.22
C LYS A 316 -1.95 -22.90 14.49
N ILE A 317 -2.40 -23.39 13.32
CA ILE A 317 -3.47 -22.74 12.56
C ILE A 317 -4.74 -23.54 12.76
N SER A 318 -5.82 -22.86 13.20
CA SER A 318 -7.10 -23.54 13.49
C SER A 318 -7.69 -24.20 12.24
N PRO A 319 -8.42 -25.31 12.37
CA PRO A 319 -9.06 -25.98 11.23
C PRO A 319 -9.97 -25.04 10.43
N GLU A 320 -10.67 -24.14 11.14
CA GLU A 320 -11.57 -23.16 10.54
C GLU A 320 -10.80 -22.21 9.63
N LEU A 321 -9.69 -21.64 10.12
CA LEU A 321 -8.86 -20.72 9.35
C LEU A 321 -8.17 -21.44 8.17
N ARG A 322 -7.72 -22.70 8.38
CA ARG A 322 -7.13 -23.52 7.30
C ARG A 322 -8.11 -23.73 6.14
N SER A 323 -9.39 -23.93 6.45
CA SER A 323 -10.42 -24.13 5.43
C SER A 323 -10.73 -22.89 4.59
N ARG A 324 -10.29 -21.71 5.03
CA ARG A 324 -10.49 -20.43 4.32
C ARG A 324 -9.43 -20.13 3.28
N PHE A 325 -8.28 -20.82 3.34
CA PHE A 325 -7.25 -20.63 2.32
C PHE A 325 -7.61 -21.34 1.01
N ASP A 326 -7.61 -20.60 -0.10
CA ASP A 326 -7.84 -21.16 -1.44
C ASP A 326 -6.68 -22.03 -1.90
N LEU A 327 -5.45 -21.65 -1.51
CA LEU A 327 -4.24 -22.39 -1.80
C LEU A 327 -3.39 -22.54 -0.54
N VAL A 328 -3.10 -23.79 -0.14
CA VAL A 328 -2.08 -24.09 0.86
C VAL A 328 -0.95 -24.81 0.17
N TYR A 329 0.27 -24.29 0.28
CA TYR A 329 1.42 -24.89 -0.38
C TYR A 329 2.69 -24.80 0.45
N ARG A 330 3.44 -25.91 0.49
CA ARG A 330 4.75 -25.97 1.11
C ARG A 330 5.83 -25.91 0.04
N MET A 331 6.55 -24.78 0.03
CA MET A 331 7.75 -24.65 -0.80
C MET A 331 8.90 -25.47 -0.24
N VAL A 332 9.73 -25.99 -1.13
CA VAL A 332 10.91 -26.78 -0.80
C VAL A 332 12.20 -26.02 -1.18
N LEU A 333 13.31 -26.47 -0.62
CA LEU A 333 14.64 -25.95 -0.98
C LEU A 333 14.92 -26.19 -2.46
N LEU A 334 15.74 -25.33 -3.06
CA LEU A 334 16.22 -25.51 -4.41
C LEU A 334 17.09 -26.75 -4.50
N ASN A 335 16.91 -27.54 -5.56
CA ASN A 335 17.86 -28.59 -5.94
C ASN A 335 19.14 -27.98 -6.53
N ASP A 336 20.14 -28.79 -6.81
CA ASP A 336 21.44 -28.29 -7.23
C ASP A 336 21.41 -27.61 -8.61
N GLU A 337 20.59 -28.11 -9.54
CA GLU A 337 20.40 -27.45 -10.84
C GLU A 337 19.72 -26.08 -10.68
N GLU A 338 18.69 -25.98 -9.84
CA GLU A 338 17.98 -24.75 -9.54
C GLU A 338 18.87 -23.72 -8.82
N LYS A 339 19.77 -24.18 -7.93
CA LYS A 339 20.75 -23.30 -7.26
C LYS A 339 21.73 -22.71 -8.27
N ILE A 340 22.25 -23.53 -9.21
CA ILE A 340 23.15 -23.07 -10.26
C ILE A 340 22.44 -22.08 -11.18
N ALA A 341 21.24 -22.41 -11.66
CA ALA A 341 20.46 -21.50 -12.51
C ALA A 341 20.16 -20.16 -11.82
N TYR A 342 19.83 -20.18 -10.51
CA TYR A 342 19.66 -18.96 -9.73
C TYR A 342 20.97 -18.16 -9.62
N ALA A 343 22.08 -18.83 -9.39
CA ALA A 343 23.38 -18.17 -9.27
C ALA A 343 23.79 -17.51 -10.59
N GLU A 344 23.64 -18.18 -11.72
CA GLU A 344 23.92 -17.63 -13.06
C GLU A 344 23.07 -16.39 -13.33
N TYR A 345 21.77 -16.47 -13.07
CA TYR A 345 20.87 -15.33 -13.18
C TYR A 345 21.33 -14.15 -12.33
N LYS A 346 21.71 -14.39 -11.07
CA LYS A 346 22.07 -13.34 -10.12
C LYS A 346 23.43 -12.75 -10.40
N ILE A 347 24.42 -13.56 -10.83
CA ILE A 347 25.73 -13.11 -11.28
C ILE A 347 25.56 -12.16 -12.48
N ASN A 348 24.84 -12.60 -13.52
CA ASN A 348 24.61 -11.78 -14.71
C ASN A 348 23.93 -10.46 -14.37
N TYR A 349 22.93 -10.47 -13.48
CA TYR A 349 22.29 -9.26 -12.98
C TYR A 349 23.30 -8.30 -12.33
N PHE A 350 24.17 -8.78 -11.44
CA PHE A 350 25.16 -7.92 -10.79
C PHE A 350 26.22 -7.41 -11.78
N ILE A 351 26.67 -8.21 -12.70
CA ILE A 351 27.63 -7.81 -13.74
C ILE A 351 27.04 -6.69 -14.60
N GLU A 352 25.79 -6.81 -15.03
CA GLU A 352 25.11 -5.75 -15.77
C GLU A 352 25.04 -4.44 -14.96
N GLN A 353 24.74 -4.53 -13.65
CA GLN A 353 24.71 -3.34 -12.79
C GLN A 353 26.10 -2.72 -12.61
N VAL A 354 27.13 -3.54 -12.42
CA VAL A 354 28.53 -3.10 -12.30
C VAL A 354 28.98 -2.43 -13.59
N LYS A 355 28.73 -3.06 -14.73
CA LYS A 355 29.06 -2.48 -16.05
C LYS A 355 28.36 -1.13 -16.27
N LYS A 356 27.07 -1.06 -15.97
CA LYS A 356 26.25 0.16 -16.16
C LYS A 356 26.66 1.31 -15.24
N LYS A 357 27.01 1.02 -13.97
CA LYS A 357 27.24 2.04 -12.95
C LYS A 357 28.72 2.38 -12.73
N LEU A 358 29.60 1.40 -12.90
CA LEU A 358 31.03 1.52 -12.60
C LEU A 358 31.90 1.39 -13.85
N ASN A 359 31.32 1.03 -15.01
CA ASN A 359 32.02 0.80 -16.27
C ASN A 359 33.15 -0.25 -16.17
N VAL A 360 32.92 -1.30 -15.37
CA VAL A 360 33.83 -2.44 -15.20
C VAL A 360 33.27 -3.67 -15.89
N ASP A 361 34.09 -4.33 -16.66
CA ASP A 361 33.77 -5.65 -17.27
C ASP A 361 34.32 -6.79 -16.40
N ILE A 362 33.45 -7.69 -15.94
CA ILE A 362 33.79 -8.85 -15.14
C ILE A 362 33.25 -10.09 -15.85
N SER A 363 34.04 -11.18 -15.89
CA SER A 363 33.58 -12.46 -16.47
C SER A 363 32.67 -13.20 -15.52
N SER A 364 31.47 -13.54 -16.00
CA SER A 364 30.50 -14.36 -15.25
C SER A 364 31.00 -15.78 -15.04
N GLU A 365 31.73 -16.34 -16.02
CA GLU A 365 32.27 -17.68 -15.99
C GLU A 365 33.27 -17.84 -14.84
N LYS A 366 34.20 -16.87 -14.69
CA LYS A 366 35.21 -16.88 -13.62
C LYS A 366 34.56 -16.85 -12.23
N ILE A 367 33.57 -15.95 -12.04
CA ILE A 367 32.84 -15.87 -10.77
C ILE A 367 32.16 -17.23 -10.49
N MET A 368 31.49 -17.82 -11.49
CA MET A 368 30.77 -19.08 -11.29
C MET A 368 31.74 -20.24 -10.98
N GLU A 369 32.88 -20.36 -11.66
CA GLU A 369 33.89 -21.38 -11.38
C GLU A 369 34.36 -21.31 -9.93
N ASP A 370 34.66 -20.11 -9.42
CA ASP A 370 35.16 -19.88 -8.07
C ASP A 370 34.18 -20.29 -6.96
N ILE A 371 32.88 -20.06 -7.17
CA ILE A 371 31.89 -20.22 -6.10
C ILE A 371 30.98 -21.44 -6.27
N ARG A 372 31.04 -22.14 -7.41
CA ARG A 372 30.13 -23.27 -7.75
C ARG A 372 30.02 -24.29 -6.63
N GLN A 373 31.18 -24.79 -6.13
CA GLN A 373 31.21 -25.81 -5.08
C GLN A 373 30.64 -25.30 -3.75
N LYS A 374 30.79 -24.02 -3.49
CA LYS A 374 30.26 -23.39 -2.29
C LYS A 374 28.74 -23.19 -2.38
N ILE A 375 28.23 -22.76 -3.53
CA ILE A 375 26.80 -22.61 -3.82
C ILE A 375 26.04 -23.92 -3.58
N LEU A 376 26.56 -25.05 -4.06
CA LEU A 376 25.93 -26.36 -3.92
C LEU A 376 25.73 -26.76 -2.44
N LYS A 377 26.58 -26.30 -1.53
CA LYS A 377 26.49 -26.56 -0.08
C LYS A 377 25.52 -25.60 0.63
N LEU A 378 25.10 -24.52 0.01
CA LEU A 378 24.20 -23.54 0.62
C LEU A 378 22.74 -23.99 0.48
N ASN A 379 21.95 -23.77 1.55
CA ASN A 379 20.58 -24.26 1.65
C ASN A 379 19.50 -23.19 1.37
N ASN A 380 19.87 -21.94 1.14
CA ASN A 380 18.89 -20.90 0.85
C ASN A 380 19.41 -19.82 -0.09
N VAL A 381 18.50 -19.19 -0.79
CA VAL A 381 18.78 -18.18 -1.82
C VAL A 381 19.48 -16.94 -1.24
N ARG A 382 19.20 -16.56 0.01
CA ARG A 382 19.86 -15.40 0.64
C ARG A 382 21.36 -15.65 0.85
N ALA A 383 21.72 -16.88 1.29
CA ALA A 383 23.12 -17.25 1.45
C ALA A 383 23.85 -17.32 0.10
N ILE A 384 23.21 -17.86 -0.94
CA ILE A 384 23.73 -17.86 -2.31
C ILE A 384 23.97 -16.43 -2.79
N THR A 385 22.99 -15.55 -2.64
CA THR A 385 23.11 -14.13 -3.04
C THR A 385 24.29 -13.46 -2.34
N LYS A 386 24.41 -13.64 -1.01
CA LYS A 386 25.52 -13.04 -0.22
C LYS A 386 26.89 -13.53 -0.71
N GLU A 387 27.02 -14.80 -1.04
CA GLU A 387 28.26 -15.35 -1.58
C GLU A 387 28.61 -14.73 -2.94
N ILE A 388 27.63 -14.55 -3.82
CA ILE A 388 27.78 -13.91 -5.12
C ILE A 388 28.21 -12.45 -4.92
N GLU A 389 27.54 -11.69 -4.02
CA GLU A 389 27.85 -10.30 -3.71
C GLU A 389 29.31 -10.15 -3.26
N GLN A 390 29.75 -11.01 -2.34
CA GLN A 390 31.14 -11.01 -1.87
C GLN A 390 32.13 -11.24 -2.99
N ARG A 391 31.86 -12.17 -3.89
CA ARG A 391 32.75 -12.50 -5.00
C ARG A 391 32.78 -11.39 -6.05
N VAL A 392 31.62 -10.84 -6.42
CA VAL A 392 31.52 -9.69 -7.33
C VAL A 392 32.30 -8.50 -6.77
N ALA A 393 32.17 -8.20 -5.47
CA ALA A 393 32.90 -7.11 -4.83
C ALA A 393 34.42 -7.29 -4.95
N MET A 394 34.94 -8.51 -4.70
CA MET A 394 36.38 -8.80 -4.85
C MET A 394 36.87 -8.51 -6.28
N TYR A 395 36.15 -8.96 -7.30
CA TYR A 395 36.52 -8.71 -8.71
C TYR A 395 36.47 -7.21 -9.09
N VAL A 396 35.53 -6.46 -8.52
CA VAL A 396 35.48 -4.99 -8.70
C VAL A 396 36.69 -4.32 -8.05
N GLU A 397 37.07 -4.71 -6.83
CA GLU A 397 38.26 -4.18 -6.15
C GLU A 397 39.54 -4.50 -6.88
N GLU A 398 39.69 -5.73 -7.39
CA GLU A 398 40.84 -6.15 -8.20
C GLU A 398 40.99 -5.34 -9.50
N SER A 399 39.89 -4.82 -10.05
CA SER A 399 39.90 -3.94 -11.23
C SER A 399 40.32 -2.51 -10.94
N GLY A 400 40.72 -2.18 -9.69
CA GLY A 400 41.30 -0.90 -9.29
C GLY A 400 40.28 0.20 -8.93
N ILE A 401 39.02 -0.12 -8.83
CA ILE A 401 37.97 0.79 -8.34
C ILE A 401 37.85 0.62 -6.82
N LYS A 402 38.16 1.71 -6.08
CA LYS A 402 37.98 1.78 -4.62
C LYS A 402 36.61 2.35 -4.26
#